data_e62bad964456d91a006a26fe3616328f
#
_entry.id   e62bad964456d91a006a26fe3616328f
#
_cell.length_a   1.000
_cell.length_b   1.000
_cell.length_c   1.000
_cell.angle_alpha   90.00
_cell.angle_beta   90.00
_cell.angle_gamma   90.00
#
_symmetry.space_group_name_H-M   'P 1'
#
loop_
_entity.id
_entity.type
_entity.pdbx_description
1 polymer ?
#
loop_
_entity_poly.entity_id
_entity_poly.type
_entity_poly.pdbx_seq_one_letter_code
_entity_poly.pdbx_strand_id
1 'polypeptide(L)'
;VKEAFAVARSVGTVSGNLEHLLQCAFAAAKRVRSETGIGSNHVSIASVAVDMARKIFGSLQGRTVFLVGAGKMSELAARHLVQQGVDTILVTNRTHERARRMAEEFQGPLIPKVVPFEQIYEEASSADIVISSTGAPHHIFRPEHAEAFLHRRRNRPMFFIDIAVPRDVDPAMNKLDGIFLYDIDDLQQ
;
A
#
# COMPACT_ATOMS: atom_id res chain seq x y z
N VAL A 1 -16.58 -5.93 -11.48
CA VAL A 1 -17.92 -5.97 -12.13
C VAL A 1 -17.88 -5.34 -13.53
N LYS A 2 -17.39 -4.08 -13.69
CA LYS A 2 -17.37 -3.42 -15.02
C LYS A 2 -16.55 -4.20 -16.06
N GLU A 3 -15.41 -4.69 -15.70
CA GLU A 3 -14.51 -5.46 -16.57
C GLU A 3 -15.17 -6.79 -17.00
N ALA A 4 -15.74 -7.53 -16.02
CA ALA A 4 -16.50 -8.76 -16.31
C ALA A 4 -17.71 -8.50 -17.21
N PHE A 5 -18.43 -7.39 -17.01
CA PHE A 5 -19.52 -6.99 -17.89
C PHE A 5 -19.05 -6.67 -19.31
N ALA A 6 -17.93 -5.97 -19.46
CA ALA A 6 -17.36 -5.65 -20.78
C ALA A 6 -16.98 -6.92 -21.53
N VAL A 7 -16.35 -7.89 -20.86
CA VAL A 7 -16.00 -9.19 -21.45
C VAL A 7 -17.26 -9.97 -21.83
N ALA A 8 -18.23 -10.10 -20.92
CA ALA A 8 -19.48 -10.82 -21.17
C ALA A 8 -20.28 -10.20 -22.34
N ARG A 9 -20.27 -8.87 -22.46
CA ARG A 9 -20.88 -8.14 -23.56
C ARG A 9 -20.16 -8.42 -24.90
N SER A 10 -18.84 -8.45 -24.89
CA SER A 10 -18.05 -8.69 -26.12
C SER A 10 -18.25 -10.09 -26.69
N VAL A 11 -18.56 -11.08 -25.85
CA VAL A 11 -18.85 -12.45 -26.26
C VAL A 11 -20.35 -12.75 -26.39
N GLY A 12 -21.23 -11.75 -26.29
CA GLY A 12 -22.67 -11.85 -26.53
C GLY A 12 -23.46 -12.66 -25.49
N THR A 13 -22.92 -12.86 -24.28
CA THR A 13 -23.58 -13.64 -23.20
C THR A 13 -24.50 -12.77 -22.30
N VAL A 14 -24.59 -11.47 -22.54
CA VAL A 14 -25.46 -10.57 -21.80
C VAL A 14 -26.77 -10.35 -22.53
N SER A 15 -27.90 -10.68 -21.88
CA SER A 15 -29.22 -10.40 -22.43
C SER A 15 -29.60 -8.92 -22.22
N GLY A 16 -30.54 -8.41 -23.08
CA GLY A 16 -30.95 -7.00 -23.02
C GLY A 16 -31.43 -6.53 -21.64
N ASN A 17 -32.15 -7.35 -20.88
CA ASN A 17 -32.60 -7.01 -19.52
C ASN A 17 -31.41 -6.89 -18.54
N LEU A 18 -30.43 -7.79 -18.63
CA LEU A 18 -29.24 -7.74 -17.78
C LEU A 18 -28.34 -6.55 -18.16
N GLU A 19 -28.23 -6.27 -19.46
CA GLU A 19 -27.50 -5.10 -19.95
C GLU A 19 -28.10 -3.79 -19.41
N HIS A 20 -29.42 -3.66 -19.52
CA HIS A 20 -30.12 -2.49 -18.99
C HIS A 20 -29.96 -2.35 -17.47
N LEU A 21 -30.12 -3.44 -16.71
CA LEU A 21 -29.94 -3.45 -15.27
C LEU A 21 -28.53 -2.98 -14.86
N LEU A 22 -27.49 -3.50 -15.51
CA LEU A 22 -26.11 -3.15 -15.18
C LEU A 22 -25.79 -1.71 -15.61
N GLN A 23 -26.32 -1.22 -16.71
CA GLN A 23 -26.18 0.19 -17.10
C GLN A 23 -26.84 1.12 -16.08
N CYS A 24 -28.05 0.81 -15.62
CA CYS A 24 -28.74 1.55 -14.56
C CYS A 24 -27.95 1.52 -13.25
N ALA A 25 -27.42 0.36 -12.86
CA ALA A 25 -26.60 0.22 -11.67
C ALA A 25 -25.31 1.05 -11.75
N PHE A 26 -24.63 1.05 -12.90
CA PHE A 26 -23.43 1.88 -13.10
C PHE A 26 -23.74 3.38 -13.12
N ALA A 27 -24.88 3.77 -13.71
CA ALA A 27 -25.34 5.17 -13.70
C ALA A 27 -25.68 5.62 -12.28
N ALA A 28 -26.43 4.81 -11.52
CA ALA A 28 -26.75 5.09 -10.12
C ALA A 28 -25.48 5.20 -9.25
N ALA A 29 -24.56 4.26 -9.38
CA ALA A 29 -23.28 4.29 -8.67
C ALA A 29 -22.41 5.52 -9.04
N LYS A 30 -22.47 5.99 -10.29
CA LYS A 30 -21.81 7.22 -10.72
C LYS A 30 -22.46 8.44 -10.05
N ARG A 31 -23.80 8.52 -10.09
CA ARG A 31 -24.55 9.62 -9.45
C ARG A 31 -24.27 9.70 -7.95
N VAL A 32 -24.35 8.57 -7.24
CA VAL A 32 -24.05 8.52 -5.81
C VAL A 32 -22.64 9.08 -5.53
N ARG A 33 -21.63 8.72 -6.31
CA ARG A 33 -20.29 9.25 -6.12
C ARG A 33 -20.11 10.72 -6.47
N SER A 34 -20.89 11.24 -7.43
CA SER A 34 -20.78 12.65 -7.87
C SER A 34 -21.71 13.60 -7.11
N GLU A 35 -22.84 13.11 -6.59
CA GLU A 35 -23.90 13.93 -5.99
C GLU A 35 -23.94 13.81 -4.46
N THR A 36 -23.16 12.89 -3.85
CA THR A 36 -23.13 12.69 -2.39
C THR A 36 -21.69 12.71 -1.85
N GLY A 37 -21.54 12.92 -0.54
CA GLY A 37 -20.25 12.84 0.16
C GLY A 37 -19.60 11.45 0.20
N ILE A 38 -20.29 10.39 -0.25
CA ILE A 38 -19.75 9.01 -0.31
C ILE A 38 -18.52 8.89 -1.22
N GLY A 39 -18.39 9.79 -2.22
CA GLY A 39 -17.22 9.83 -3.10
C GLY A 39 -16.16 10.86 -2.70
N SER A 40 -16.47 11.80 -1.82
CA SER A 40 -15.61 12.92 -1.44
C SER A 40 -14.83 12.68 -0.14
N ASN A 41 -15.30 11.78 0.72
CA ASN A 41 -14.57 11.33 1.91
C ASN A 41 -13.69 10.11 1.62
N HIS A 42 -13.00 10.09 0.47
CA HIS A 42 -11.82 9.29 0.37
C HIS A 42 -10.72 9.98 1.19
N VAL A 43 -10.74 9.72 2.49
CA VAL A 43 -9.49 9.68 3.22
C VAL A 43 -8.72 8.56 2.53
N SER A 44 -7.94 8.94 1.53
CA SER A 44 -7.16 7.97 0.76
C SER A 44 -6.22 7.32 1.75
N ILE A 45 -6.09 6.00 1.73
CA ILE A 45 -5.04 5.26 2.46
C ILE A 45 -3.71 6.02 2.35
N ALA A 46 -3.44 6.58 1.18
CA ALA A 46 -2.29 7.41 0.93
C ALA A 46 -2.25 8.70 1.78
N SER A 47 -3.37 9.39 1.95
CA SER A 47 -3.44 10.60 2.77
C SER A 47 -3.25 10.29 4.26
N VAL A 48 -3.90 9.23 4.75
CA VAL A 48 -3.72 8.79 6.15
C VAL A 48 -2.29 8.35 6.38
N ALA A 49 -1.70 7.59 5.47
CA ALA A 49 -0.31 7.17 5.56
C ALA A 49 0.65 8.36 5.71
N VAL A 50 0.44 9.43 4.94
CA VAL A 50 1.22 10.66 5.04
C VAL A 50 1.00 11.36 6.38
N ASP A 51 -0.24 11.51 6.83
CA ASP A 51 -0.56 12.19 8.09
C ASP A 51 0.02 11.45 9.30
N MET A 52 -0.07 10.11 9.30
CA MET A 52 0.52 9.28 10.34
C MET A 52 2.05 9.33 10.31
N ALA A 53 2.66 9.22 9.12
CA ALA A 53 4.10 9.34 8.98
C ALA A 53 4.61 10.69 9.52
N ARG A 54 3.90 11.79 9.24
CA ARG A 54 4.24 13.12 9.79
C ARG A 54 4.09 13.19 11.32
N LYS A 55 3.06 12.57 11.88
CA LYS A 55 2.89 12.52 13.35
C LYS A 55 4.03 11.75 14.01
N ILE A 56 4.53 10.68 13.39
CA ILE A 56 5.61 9.84 13.93
C ILE A 56 6.97 10.51 13.75
N PHE A 57 7.26 11.04 12.57
CA PHE A 57 8.61 11.50 12.20
C PHE A 57 8.80 13.01 12.18
N GLY A 58 7.71 13.79 12.23
CA GLY A 58 7.74 15.24 12.02
C GLY A 58 8.01 15.58 10.55
N SER A 59 9.27 15.46 10.10
CA SER A 59 9.68 15.64 8.71
C SER A 59 9.85 14.32 7.99
N LEU A 60 9.45 14.28 6.72
CA LEU A 60 9.66 13.12 5.83
C LEU A 60 10.92 13.26 4.97
N GLN A 61 11.62 14.38 5.05
CA GLN A 61 12.91 14.58 4.37
C GLN A 61 13.96 13.60 4.90
N GLY A 62 14.71 13.00 4.00
CA GLY A 62 15.73 12.00 4.33
C GLY A 62 15.16 10.63 4.73
N ARG A 63 13.84 10.42 4.63
CA ARG A 63 13.21 9.13 4.97
C ARG A 63 13.23 8.17 3.81
N THR A 64 13.31 6.89 4.16
CA THR A 64 13.29 5.76 3.23
C THR A 64 11.96 5.03 3.37
N VAL A 65 11.28 4.82 2.22
CA VAL A 65 10.08 3.97 2.10
C VAL A 65 10.48 2.64 1.47
N PHE A 66 10.01 1.55 2.05
CA PHE A 66 10.17 0.21 1.50
C PHE A 66 8.80 -0.39 1.15
N LEU A 67 8.60 -0.69 -0.13
CA LEU A 67 7.41 -1.33 -0.66
C LEU A 67 7.62 -2.84 -0.72
N VAL A 68 6.84 -3.58 0.03
CA VAL A 68 6.82 -5.03 0.05
C VAL A 68 5.56 -5.52 -0.66
N GLY A 69 5.73 -6.00 -1.89
CA GLY A 69 4.65 -6.25 -2.82
C GLY A 69 4.45 -5.10 -3.82
N ALA A 70 4.12 -5.45 -5.05
CA ALA A 70 3.93 -4.52 -6.17
C ALA A 70 2.44 -4.25 -6.42
N GLY A 71 1.74 -3.77 -5.39
CA GLY A 71 0.31 -3.42 -5.45
C GLY A 71 0.08 -1.96 -5.85
N LYS A 72 -1.02 -1.67 -6.57
CA LYS A 72 -1.38 -0.30 -6.97
C LYS A 72 -1.61 0.64 -5.78
N MET A 73 -2.13 0.11 -4.68
CA MET A 73 -2.41 0.93 -3.49
C MET A 73 -1.11 1.31 -2.75
N SER A 74 -0.15 0.38 -2.64
CA SER A 74 1.17 0.68 -2.07
C SER A 74 1.95 1.66 -2.93
N GLU A 75 1.89 1.54 -4.25
CA GLU A 75 2.47 2.49 -5.18
C GLU A 75 1.87 3.90 -5.00
N LEU A 76 0.54 4.01 -4.89
CA LEU A 76 -0.14 5.29 -4.69
C LEU A 76 0.29 5.93 -3.35
N ALA A 77 0.32 5.15 -2.26
CA ALA A 77 0.78 5.63 -0.96
C ALA A 77 2.24 6.12 -1.02
N ALA A 78 3.12 5.37 -1.69
CA ALA A 78 4.51 5.77 -1.88
C ALA A 78 4.65 7.08 -2.67
N ARG A 79 3.87 7.27 -3.74
CA ARG A 79 3.87 8.53 -4.50
C ARG A 79 3.49 9.73 -3.64
N HIS A 80 2.48 9.59 -2.79
CA HIS A 80 2.09 10.66 -1.88
C HIS A 80 3.18 10.96 -0.85
N LEU A 81 3.85 9.94 -0.30
CA LEU A 81 4.96 10.12 0.63
C LEU A 81 6.14 10.85 -0.05
N VAL A 82 6.46 10.51 -1.30
CA VAL A 82 7.49 11.21 -2.09
C VAL A 82 7.14 12.68 -2.30
N GLN A 83 5.90 12.99 -2.63
CA GLN A 83 5.43 14.38 -2.75
C GLN A 83 5.57 15.18 -1.44
N GLN A 84 5.68 14.48 -0.32
CA GLN A 84 5.86 15.07 1.01
C GLN A 84 7.32 15.07 1.51
N GLY A 85 8.26 14.70 0.65
CA GLY A 85 9.70 14.87 0.90
C GLY A 85 10.46 13.57 1.24
N VAL A 86 9.87 12.40 1.02
CA VAL A 86 10.62 11.14 1.10
C VAL A 86 11.67 11.09 -0.02
N ASP A 87 12.90 10.70 0.31
CA ASP A 87 14.04 10.77 -0.60
C ASP A 87 14.40 9.42 -1.24
N THR A 88 14.00 8.32 -0.65
CA THR A 88 14.37 6.98 -1.13
C THR A 88 13.17 6.04 -1.12
N ILE A 89 13.01 5.31 -2.23
CA ILE A 89 12.04 4.21 -2.35
C ILE A 89 12.79 2.93 -2.68
N LEU A 90 12.55 1.92 -1.87
CA LEU A 90 12.93 0.54 -2.13
C LEU A 90 11.68 -0.24 -2.51
N VAL A 91 11.77 -1.17 -3.43
CA VAL A 91 10.66 -2.05 -3.80
C VAL A 91 11.12 -3.48 -3.92
N THR A 92 10.35 -4.39 -3.34
CA THR A 92 10.55 -5.83 -3.50
C THR A 92 9.24 -6.54 -3.80
N ASN A 93 9.33 -7.66 -4.48
CA ASN A 93 8.22 -8.57 -4.67
C ASN A 93 8.76 -9.99 -4.88
N ARG A 94 8.02 -11.00 -4.42
CA ARG A 94 8.40 -12.42 -4.63
C ARG A 94 8.68 -12.73 -6.11
N THR A 95 7.92 -12.12 -7.02
CA THR A 95 8.20 -12.14 -8.45
C THR A 95 9.00 -10.90 -8.80
N HIS A 96 10.32 -11.02 -8.97
CA HIS A 96 11.24 -9.91 -9.23
C HIS A 96 10.80 -9.01 -10.39
N GLU A 97 10.27 -9.61 -11.45
CA GLU A 97 9.78 -8.89 -12.64
C GLU A 97 8.63 -7.93 -12.33
N ARG A 98 7.78 -8.25 -11.33
CA ARG A 98 6.72 -7.33 -10.88
C ARG A 98 7.29 -6.11 -10.15
N ALA A 99 8.31 -6.31 -9.32
CA ALA A 99 8.99 -5.19 -8.65
C ALA A 99 9.69 -4.29 -9.67
N ARG A 100 10.35 -4.89 -10.67
CA ARG A 100 11.02 -4.15 -11.75
C ARG A 100 10.02 -3.33 -12.56
N ARG A 101 8.91 -3.93 -13.00
CA ARG A 101 7.86 -3.22 -13.74
C ARG A 101 7.28 -2.06 -12.92
N MET A 102 7.00 -2.29 -11.63
CA MET A 102 6.53 -1.22 -10.75
C MET A 102 7.53 -0.07 -10.67
N ALA A 103 8.83 -0.36 -10.58
CA ALA A 103 9.86 0.67 -10.54
C ALA A 103 9.96 1.45 -11.86
N GLU A 104 9.83 0.78 -13.01
CA GLU A 104 9.84 1.39 -14.34
C GLU A 104 8.60 2.26 -14.60
N GLU A 105 7.42 1.81 -14.14
CA GLU A 105 6.14 2.50 -14.30
C GLU A 105 5.90 3.57 -13.22
N PHE A 106 6.77 3.67 -12.22
CA PHE A 106 6.58 4.58 -11.11
C PHE A 106 6.63 6.05 -11.58
N GLN A 107 5.51 6.76 -11.44
CA GLN A 107 5.42 8.17 -11.82
C GLN A 107 5.78 9.05 -10.63
N GLY A 108 6.91 9.73 -10.69
CA GLY A 108 7.37 10.60 -9.63
C GLY A 108 8.80 11.09 -9.89
N PRO A 109 9.33 11.96 -9.03
CA PRO A 109 10.68 12.48 -9.15
C PRO A 109 11.78 11.48 -8.76
N LEU A 110 11.41 10.36 -8.12
CA LEU A 110 12.33 9.31 -7.67
C LEU A 110 12.13 8.03 -8.48
N ILE A 111 13.24 7.34 -8.73
CA ILE A 111 13.23 6.00 -9.33
C ILE A 111 13.37 4.99 -8.18
N PRO A 112 12.37 4.10 -7.95
CA PRO A 112 12.48 3.09 -6.93
C PRO A 112 13.64 2.12 -7.19
N LYS A 113 14.43 1.81 -6.15
CA LYS A 113 15.46 0.78 -6.21
C LYS A 113 14.82 -0.59 -6.00
N VAL A 114 14.98 -1.47 -6.96
CA VAL A 114 14.50 -2.86 -6.84
C VAL A 114 15.46 -3.66 -5.97
N VAL A 115 14.90 -4.38 -5.00
CA VAL A 115 15.62 -5.19 -4.02
C VAL A 115 15.19 -6.66 -4.16
N PRO A 116 16.13 -7.62 -4.12
CA PRO A 116 15.79 -9.04 -4.08
C PRO A 116 14.89 -9.39 -2.88
N PHE A 117 13.93 -10.29 -3.09
CA PHE A 117 12.97 -10.65 -2.01
C PHE A 117 13.66 -11.32 -0.83
N GLU A 118 14.76 -12.02 -1.07
CA GLU A 118 15.58 -12.68 -0.04
C GLU A 118 16.22 -11.69 0.93
N GLN A 119 16.38 -10.44 0.53
CA GLN A 119 16.95 -9.35 1.33
C GLN A 119 15.88 -8.53 2.09
N ILE A 120 14.63 -8.99 2.11
CA ILE A 120 13.49 -8.24 2.66
C ILE A 120 13.73 -7.75 4.11
N TYR A 121 14.30 -8.59 4.96
CA TYR A 121 14.54 -8.24 6.38
C TYR A 121 15.75 -7.31 6.56
N GLU A 122 16.77 -7.45 5.72
CA GLU A 122 17.92 -6.58 5.75
C GLU A 122 17.52 -5.15 5.32
N GLU A 123 16.84 -5.03 4.21
CA GLU A 123 16.41 -3.76 3.67
C GLU A 123 15.29 -3.12 4.52
N ALA A 124 14.37 -3.91 5.10
CA ALA A 124 13.39 -3.39 6.04
C ALA A 124 14.06 -2.71 7.23
N SER A 125 15.19 -3.24 7.72
CA SER A 125 15.94 -2.62 8.83
C SER A 125 16.50 -1.23 8.48
N SER A 126 16.64 -0.88 7.22
CA SER A 126 17.12 0.43 6.76
C SER A 126 15.97 1.42 6.51
N ALA A 127 14.76 0.94 6.28
CA ALA A 127 13.60 1.75 5.94
C ALA A 127 12.96 2.40 7.17
N ASP A 128 12.46 3.62 7.03
CA ASP A 128 11.69 4.30 8.07
C ASP A 128 10.21 3.95 7.98
N ILE A 129 9.71 3.77 6.76
CA ILE A 129 8.32 3.43 6.46
C ILE A 129 8.30 2.16 5.63
N VAL A 130 7.56 1.14 6.06
CA VAL A 130 7.35 -0.11 5.32
C VAL A 130 5.88 -0.20 4.93
N ILE A 131 5.60 -0.31 3.63
CA ILE A 131 4.25 -0.52 3.12
C ILE A 131 4.17 -1.94 2.59
N SER A 132 3.35 -2.78 3.23
CA SER A 132 3.18 -4.17 2.84
C SER A 132 1.84 -4.39 2.15
N SER A 133 1.87 -5.08 1.00
CA SER A 133 0.70 -5.33 0.15
C SER A 133 0.85 -6.64 -0.62
N THR A 134 1.25 -7.71 0.06
CA THR A 134 1.42 -9.00 -0.59
C THR A 134 0.15 -9.85 -0.54
N GLY A 135 0.17 -11.01 -1.18
CA GLY A 135 -0.86 -12.04 -1.07
C GLY A 135 -0.36 -13.24 -0.29
N ALA A 136 0.55 -13.06 0.65
CA ALA A 136 1.08 -14.15 1.46
C ALA A 136 -0.02 -14.70 2.39
N PRO A 137 -0.12 -16.03 2.57
CA PRO A 137 -1.12 -16.62 3.47
C PRO A 137 -0.72 -16.57 4.96
N HIS A 138 0.43 -15.97 5.27
CA HIS A 138 0.99 -15.88 6.61
C HIS A 138 1.70 -14.54 6.80
N HIS A 139 1.91 -14.13 8.05
CA HIS A 139 2.64 -12.90 8.36
C HIS A 139 4.09 -13.00 7.87
N ILE A 140 4.50 -11.99 7.11
CA ILE A 140 5.88 -11.80 6.63
C ILE A 140 6.72 -11.17 7.75
N PHE A 141 6.15 -10.16 8.42
CA PHE A 141 6.82 -9.46 9.52
C PHE A 141 6.22 -9.91 10.85
N ARG A 142 7.10 -10.25 11.81
CA ARG A 142 6.76 -10.76 13.14
C ARG A 142 7.57 -10.02 14.21
N PRO A 143 7.18 -10.13 15.51
CA PRO A 143 7.88 -9.42 16.60
C PRO A 143 9.39 -9.65 16.63
N GLU A 144 9.86 -10.88 16.39
CA GLU A 144 11.29 -11.20 16.36
C GLU A 144 12.06 -10.43 15.29
N HIS A 145 11.43 -10.16 14.14
CA HIS A 145 12.03 -9.34 13.09
C HIS A 145 12.09 -7.87 13.52
N ALA A 146 11.01 -7.35 14.14
CA ALA A 146 10.94 -5.98 14.60
C ALA A 146 11.98 -5.66 15.68
N GLU A 147 12.21 -6.56 16.63
CA GLU A 147 13.27 -6.45 17.64
C GLU A 147 14.66 -6.36 16.98
N ALA A 148 14.92 -7.21 15.99
CA ALA A 148 16.17 -7.16 15.23
C ALA A 148 16.34 -5.83 14.45
N PHE A 149 15.24 -5.31 13.86
CA PHE A 149 15.25 -4.03 13.17
C PHE A 149 15.55 -2.87 14.12
N LEU A 150 14.86 -2.79 15.26
CA LEU A 150 15.06 -1.76 16.26
C LEU A 150 16.49 -1.75 16.79
N HIS A 151 17.06 -2.93 17.06
CA HIS A 151 18.45 -3.06 17.49
C HIS A 151 19.42 -2.47 16.44
N ARG A 152 19.29 -2.86 15.18
CA ARG A 152 20.13 -2.36 14.06
C ARG A 152 19.97 -0.86 13.87
N ARG A 153 18.77 -0.33 14.09
CA ARG A 153 18.40 1.08 13.94
C ARG A 153 18.72 1.93 15.17
N ARG A 154 19.29 1.36 16.22
CA ARG A 154 19.50 2.05 17.51
C ARG A 154 18.21 2.65 18.05
N ASN A 155 17.12 1.86 18.03
CA ASN A 155 15.78 2.22 18.47
C ASN A 155 15.14 3.41 17.72
N ARG A 156 15.62 3.77 16.52
CA ARG A 156 14.90 4.74 15.69
C ARG A 156 13.54 4.15 15.28
N PRO A 157 12.46 4.94 15.37
CA PRO A 157 11.12 4.43 15.10
C PRO A 157 10.95 3.93 13.66
N MET A 158 10.06 2.98 13.51
CA MET A 158 9.61 2.44 12.21
C MET A 158 8.10 2.52 12.12
N PHE A 159 7.60 2.80 10.93
CA PHE A 159 6.19 2.84 10.63
C PHE A 159 5.83 1.76 9.61
N PHE A 160 4.95 0.85 10.00
CA PHE A 160 4.40 -0.19 9.13
C PHE A 160 2.97 0.17 8.72
N ILE A 161 2.71 0.08 7.43
CA ILE A 161 1.39 0.24 6.81
C ILE A 161 1.05 -1.09 6.15
N ASP A 162 0.14 -1.84 6.75
CA ASP A 162 -0.29 -3.14 6.25
C ASP A 162 -1.62 -3.01 5.50
N ILE A 163 -1.54 -3.04 4.17
CA ILE A 163 -2.71 -3.01 3.28
C ILE A 163 -2.95 -4.36 2.59
N ALA A 164 -2.30 -5.41 3.09
CA ALA A 164 -2.46 -6.76 2.59
C ALA A 164 -3.73 -7.45 3.11
N VAL A 165 -4.28 -8.33 2.30
CA VAL A 165 -5.37 -9.25 2.70
C VAL A 165 -5.03 -10.64 2.16
N PRO A 166 -4.69 -11.61 3.04
CA PRO A 166 -4.52 -11.54 4.50
C PRO A 166 -3.39 -10.59 4.93
N ARG A 167 -3.34 -10.24 6.21
CA ARG A 167 -2.33 -9.32 6.75
C ARG A 167 -0.92 -9.89 6.66
N ASP A 168 0.02 -9.04 6.27
CA ASP A 168 1.45 -9.36 6.15
C ASP A 168 2.21 -9.16 7.47
N VAL A 169 1.70 -8.27 8.35
CA VAL A 169 2.35 -7.87 9.59
C VAL A 169 1.59 -8.44 10.79
N ASP A 170 2.31 -9.10 11.69
CA ASP A 170 1.73 -9.61 12.94
C ASP A 170 1.33 -8.42 13.84
N PRO A 171 0.05 -8.33 14.28
CA PRO A 171 -0.42 -7.27 15.16
C PRO A 171 0.36 -7.13 16.47
N ALA A 172 1.00 -8.22 16.94
CA ALA A 172 1.83 -8.19 18.12
C ALA A 172 3.05 -7.25 18.01
N MET A 173 3.47 -6.91 16.80
CA MET A 173 4.54 -5.93 16.55
C MET A 173 4.21 -4.55 17.13
N ASN A 174 2.93 -4.17 17.15
CA ASN A 174 2.50 -2.85 17.67
C ASN A 174 2.70 -2.70 19.20
N LYS A 175 3.07 -3.80 19.90
CA LYS A 175 3.40 -3.76 21.33
C LYS A 175 4.86 -3.37 21.60
N LEU A 176 5.69 -3.30 20.57
CA LEU A 176 7.10 -2.98 20.69
C LEU A 176 7.29 -1.46 20.60
N ASP A 177 7.97 -0.90 21.59
CA ASP A 177 8.30 0.52 21.60
C ASP A 177 9.16 0.89 20.39
N GLY A 178 8.71 1.90 19.64
CA GLY A 178 9.37 2.31 18.40
C GLY A 178 8.83 1.65 17.14
N ILE A 179 7.88 0.72 17.23
CA ILE A 179 7.12 0.20 16.09
C ILE A 179 5.72 0.83 16.09
N PHE A 180 5.35 1.42 14.98
CA PHE A 180 4.01 1.94 14.73
C PHE A 180 3.41 1.13 13.60
N LEU A 181 2.32 0.42 13.87
CA LEU A 181 1.62 -0.41 12.89
C LEU A 181 0.21 0.13 12.67
N TYR A 182 -0.12 0.39 11.42
CA TYR A 182 -1.48 0.69 10.97
C TYR A 182 -1.86 -0.27 9.86
N ASP A 183 -3.03 -0.85 9.99
CA ASP A 183 -3.59 -1.73 8.98
C ASP A 183 -4.71 -1.04 8.19
N ILE A 184 -5.29 -1.77 7.23
CA ILE A 184 -6.32 -1.23 6.35
C ILE A 184 -7.58 -0.81 7.12
N ASP A 185 -7.88 -1.44 8.26
CA ASP A 185 -9.07 -1.12 9.06
C ASP A 185 -8.84 0.17 9.86
N ASP A 186 -7.62 0.39 10.37
CA ASP A 186 -7.22 1.65 11.04
C ASP A 186 -7.24 2.84 10.08
N LEU A 187 -6.91 2.58 8.80
CA LEU A 187 -6.84 3.62 7.76
C LEU A 187 -8.23 4.03 7.22
N GLN A 188 -9.31 3.35 7.62
CA GLN A 188 -10.68 3.64 7.22
C GLN A 188 -11.49 4.42 8.28
N GLN A 189 -10.94 4.64 9.47
CA GLN A 189 -11.52 5.44 10.55
C GLN A 189 -11.08 6.90 10.47
#